data_9330086f095bfbb6d9866e1b2c1d47e9
#
_entry.id   9330086f095bfbb6d9866e1b2c1d47e9
#
_cell.length_a   1.000
_cell.length_b   1.000
_cell.length_c   1.000
_cell.angle_alpha   90.00
_cell.angle_beta   90.00
_cell.angle_gamma   90.00
#
_symmetry.space_group_name_H-M   'P 1'
#
loop_
_entity.id
_entity.type
_entity.pdbx_description
1 polymer ?
#
loop_
_entity_poly.entity_id
_entity_poly.type
_entity_poly.pdbx_seq_one_letter_code
_entity_poly.pdbx_strand_id
1 'polypeptide(L)'
;MLSQIDVFHDCFQSVEDPRVAGRTVHPLNSILFLTVAGVIAGADGPEEIETFGDEKFEWLSRFADFEAGIPSHDTIGRVLSIIKPAQFQAALLQWHTHLCKSDHGDNDNAPVHVAIDGKTARGSYTTTDKSDALHIVSAWATENGVTLGQVDVDSKSNEITAIPQLLDLMDVEGTIITIDALGCQKSIAEKIVNKNGDYTFAVKDNHRKLAAALEAFFLEAHEENLSKQKIFSKNTRNEQAGREEDRFYATCAIPESMRDLTDQWPGAKSIGQTITTSTYRGKETSEIRYNLSSRPPRVGEFSKSVRSHWSIESMHWVLDLSLIH
;
A
#
# COMPACT_ATOMS: atom_id res chain seq x y z
N MET A 1 -10.88 -17.56 -22.96
CA MET A 1 -10.49 -16.85 -21.74
C MET A 1 -9.32 -17.63 -21.15
N LEU A 2 -8.13 -17.02 -21.03
CA LEU A 2 -6.98 -17.67 -20.38
C LEU A 2 -7.36 -18.02 -18.95
N SER A 3 -6.90 -19.16 -18.43
CA SER A 3 -7.08 -19.48 -17.02
C SER A 3 -6.25 -18.53 -16.18
N GLN A 4 -6.61 -18.31 -14.91
CA GLN A 4 -5.82 -17.47 -13.97
C GLN A 4 -4.36 -17.95 -13.85
N ILE A 5 -4.14 -19.22 -14.07
CA ILE A 5 -2.82 -19.87 -14.03
C ILE A 5 -2.04 -19.62 -15.32
N ASP A 6 -2.70 -19.61 -16.49
CA ASP A 6 -2.03 -19.22 -17.74
C ASP A 6 -1.52 -17.78 -17.63
N VAL A 7 -2.33 -16.88 -17.04
CA VAL A 7 -1.94 -15.48 -16.78
C VAL A 7 -0.74 -15.41 -15.82
N PHE A 8 -0.69 -16.25 -14.78
CA PHE A 8 0.48 -16.34 -13.91
C PHE A 8 1.73 -16.68 -14.70
N HIS A 9 1.68 -17.75 -15.48
CA HIS A 9 2.82 -18.20 -16.27
C HIS A 9 3.29 -17.14 -17.28
N ASP A 10 2.35 -16.47 -17.96
CA ASP A 10 2.67 -15.39 -18.91
C ASP A 10 3.38 -14.21 -18.21
N CYS A 11 2.90 -13.78 -17.05
CA CYS A 11 3.53 -12.70 -16.29
C CYS A 11 4.96 -13.08 -15.82
N PHE A 12 5.13 -14.29 -15.30
CA PHE A 12 6.40 -14.71 -14.72
C PHE A 12 7.44 -15.19 -15.75
N GLN A 13 7.07 -15.36 -17.04
CA GLN A 13 8.03 -15.56 -18.12
C GLN A 13 9.01 -14.38 -18.30
N SER A 14 8.63 -13.19 -17.85
CA SER A 14 9.49 -12.00 -17.88
C SER A 14 10.68 -12.04 -16.91
N VAL A 15 10.65 -12.97 -15.93
CA VAL A 15 11.72 -13.13 -14.95
C VAL A 15 12.86 -13.94 -15.60
N GLU A 16 14.02 -13.32 -15.76
CA GLU A 16 15.19 -13.98 -16.32
C GLU A 16 15.71 -15.08 -15.39
N ASP A 17 15.99 -16.26 -15.95
CA ASP A 17 16.65 -17.34 -15.22
C ASP A 17 18.17 -17.08 -15.18
N PRO A 18 18.74 -16.74 -14.00
CA PRO A 18 20.17 -16.48 -13.90
C PRO A 18 21.04 -17.75 -13.88
N ARG A 19 20.41 -18.93 -13.88
CA ARG A 19 21.12 -20.23 -13.83
C ARG A 19 21.66 -20.60 -15.19
N VAL A 20 22.72 -21.42 -15.22
CA VAL A 20 23.34 -21.90 -16.47
C VAL A 20 22.38 -22.81 -17.22
N ALA A 21 22.04 -22.44 -18.44
CA ALA A 21 21.19 -23.25 -19.32
C ALA A 21 21.77 -24.69 -19.47
N GLY A 22 20.88 -25.70 -19.42
CA GLY A 22 21.25 -27.10 -19.52
C GLY A 22 21.81 -27.74 -18.24
N ARG A 23 21.92 -26.97 -17.14
CA ARG A 23 22.28 -27.49 -15.81
C ARG A 23 21.15 -27.37 -14.79
N THR A 24 19.96 -27.00 -15.25
CA THR A 24 18.77 -26.84 -14.40
C THR A 24 17.88 -28.08 -14.52
N VAL A 25 17.50 -28.64 -13.39
CA VAL A 25 16.58 -29.77 -13.30
C VAL A 25 15.13 -29.29 -13.28
N HIS A 26 14.87 -28.24 -12.55
CA HIS A 26 13.52 -27.67 -12.37
C HIS A 26 13.42 -26.34 -13.15
N PRO A 27 12.37 -26.13 -13.97
CA PRO A 27 12.13 -24.85 -14.65
C PRO A 27 11.95 -23.70 -13.65
N LEU A 28 12.45 -22.51 -13.96
CA LEU A 28 12.32 -21.34 -13.08
C LEU A 28 10.85 -21.04 -12.80
N ASN A 29 10.01 -21.06 -13.83
CA ASN A 29 8.59 -20.75 -13.71
C ASN A 29 7.86 -21.70 -12.73
N SER A 30 8.23 -23.00 -12.73
CA SER A 30 7.68 -23.98 -11.78
C SER A 30 8.11 -23.69 -10.33
N ILE A 31 9.39 -23.28 -10.13
CA ILE A 31 9.88 -22.89 -8.80
C ILE A 31 9.14 -21.65 -8.31
N LEU A 32 8.96 -20.63 -9.16
CA LEU A 32 8.24 -19.41 -8.81
C LEU A 32 6.76 -19.68 -8.53
N PHE A 33 6.12 -20.56 -9.32
CA PHE A 33 4.74 -20.97 -9.08
C PHE A 33 4.59 -21.69 -7.72
N LEU A 34 5.47 -22.66 -7.43
CA LEU A 34 5.49 -23.35 -6.15
C LEU A 34 5.70 -22.37 -4.99
N THR A 35 6.66 -21.45 -5.14
CA THR A 35 6.96 -20.43 -4.12
C THR A 35 5.74 -19.57 -3.82
N VAL A 36 5.12 -18.99 -4.85
CA VAL A 36 3.95 -18.12 -4.68
C VAL A 36 2.78 -18.91 -4.08
N ALA A 37 2.51 -20.12 -4.57
CA ALA A 37 1.44 -20.98 -4.05
C ALA A 37 1.68 -21.37 -2.58
N GLY A 38 2.92 -21.73 -2.22
CA GLY A 38 3.31 -22.07 -0.84
C GLY A 38 3.15 -20.87 0.12
N VAL A 39 3.63 -19.69 -0.28
CA VAL A 39 3.48 -18.47 0.53
C VAL A 39 2.00 -18.08 0.71
N ILE A 40 1.18 -18.18 -0.33
CA ILE A 40 -0.28 -17.96 -0.22
C ILE A 40 -0.92 -18.98 0.73
N ALA A 41 -0.39 -20.21 0.77
CA ALA A 41 -0.86 -21.27 1.68
C ALA A 41 -0.31 -21.11 3.13
N GLY A 42 0.55 -20.12 3.38
CA GLY A 42 1.09 -19.80 4.71
C GLY A 42 2.51 -20.30 4.98
N ALA A 43 3.26 -20.70 3.96
CA ALA A 43 4.66 -21.08 4.11
C ALA A 43 5.54 -19.85 4.36
N ASP A 44 6.37 -19.89 5.42
CA ASP A 44 7.24 -18.78 5.83
C ASP A 44 8.68 -18.88 5.29
N GLY A 45 9.06 -20.03 4.73
CA GLY A 45 10.43 -20.26 4.26
C GLY A 45 10.56 -21.41 3.26
N PRO A 46 11.77 -21.59 2.69
CA PRO A 46 12.03 -22.61 1.67
C PRO A 46 11.69 -24.03 2.11
N GLU A 47 11.92 -24.38 3.40
CA GLU A 47 11.62 -25.69 3.98
C GLU A 47 10.10 -25.98 3.98
N GLU A 48 9.30 -24.96 4.33
CA GLU A 48 7.85 -25.11 4.34
C GLU A 48 7.27 -25.09 2.93
N ILE A 49 7.91 -24.37 1.99
CA ILE A 49 7.54 -24.39 0.58
C ILE A 49 7.81 -25.78 -0.02
N GLU A 50 8.95 -26.43 0.31
CA GLU A 50 9.23 -27.82 -0.08
C GLU A 50 8.17 -28.76 0.48
N THR A 51 7.86 -28.68 1.79
CA THR A 51 6.83 -29.48 2.46
C THR A 51 5.46 -29.30 1.80
N PHE A 52 5.06 -28.06 1.53
CA PHE A 52 3.83 -27.76 0.79
C PHE A 52 3.85 -28.40 -0.60
N GLY A 53 4.98 -28.34 -1.28
CA GLY A 53 5.18 -28.95 -2.59
C GLY A 53 4.94 -30.46 -2.58
N ASP A 54 5.55 -31.16 -1.63
CA ASP A 54 5.40 -32.60 -1.47
C ASP A 54 3.95 -33.00 -1.14
N GLU A 55 3.31 -32.28 -0.21
CA GLU A 55 1.91 -32.53 0.16
C GLU A 55 0.91 -32.25 -0.95
N LYS A 56 1.21 -31.29 -1.83
CA LYS A 56 0.31 -30.85 -2.91
C LYS A 56 0.81 -31.22 -4.30
N PHE A 57 1.75 -32.16 -4.40
CA PHE A 57 2.40 -32.53 -5.66
C PHE A 57 1.44 -32.82 -6.80
N GLU A 58 0.42 -33.67 -6.57
CA GLU A 58 -0.57 -34.02 -7.60
C GLU A 58 -1.38 -32.80 -8.08
N TRP A 59 -1.64 -31.86 -7.18
CA TRP A 59 -2.35 -30.62 -7.51
C TRP A 59 -1.45 -29.67 -8.30
N LEU A 60 -0.21 -29.46 -7.85
CA LEU A 60 0.77 -28.57 -8.48
C LEU A 60 1.13 -29.02 -9.90
N SER A 61 1.31 -30.34 -10.08
CA SER A 61 1.66 -30.96 -11.38
C SER A 61 0.59 -30.78 -12.47
N ARG A 62 -0.61 -30.32 -12.10
CA ARG A 62 -1.66 -29.98 -13.06
C ARG A 62 -1.45 -28.61 -13.70
N PHE A 63 -0.60 -27.79 -13.14
CA PHE A 63 -0.46 -26.37 -13.47
C PHE A 63 0.96 -25.94 -13.84
N ALA A 64 1.97 -26.71 -13.43
CA ALA A 64 3.36 -26.44 -13.73
C ALA A 64 4.15 -27.76 -13.92
N ASP A 65 5.33 -27.64 -14.50
CA ASP A 65 6.20 -28.78 -14.77
C ASP A 65 6.97 -29.21 -13.50
N PHE A 66 6.57 -30.33 -12.95
CA PHE A 66 7.24 -31.03 -11.83
C PHE A 66 7.62 -32.47 -12.19
N GLU A 67 7.95 -32.76 -13.47
CA GLU A 67 8.37 -34.09 -13.88
C GLU A 67 9.59 -34.61 -13.12
N ALA A 68 10.49 -33.70 -12.71
CA ALA A 68 11.67 -34.00 -11.89
C ALA A 68 11.38 -34.05 -10.37
N GLY A 69 10.12 -33.98 -9.96
CA GLY A 69 9.70 -33.87 -8.55
C GLY A 69 9.69 -32.43 -8.03
N ILE A 70 9.52 -32.27 -6.72
CA ILE A 70 9.56 -30.98 -6.06
C ILE A 70 11.03 -30.55 -5.85
N PRO A 71 11.38 -29.28 -6.13
CA PRO A 71 12.71 -28.77 -5.83
C PRO A 71 12.94 -28.72 -4.31
N SER A 72 14.13 -29.13 -3.86
CA SER A 72 14.51 -29.05 -2.44
C SER A 72 14.56 -27.59 -1.96
N HIS A 73 14.39 -27.40 -0.64
CA HIS A 73 14.51 -26.09 0.02
C HIS A 73 15.82 -25.36 -0.33
N ASP A 74 16.95 -26.07 -0.42
CA ASP A 74 18.21 -25.50 -0.87
C ASP A 74 18.14 -24.96 -2.30
N THR A 75 17.43 -25.65 -3.19
CA THR A 75 17.23 -25.20 -4.58
C THR A 75 16.33 -23.99 -4.63
N ILE A 76 15.23 -23.99 -3.87
CA ILE A 76 14.28 -22.88 -3.76
C ILE A 76 15.01 -21.65 -3.20
N GLY A 77 15.68 -21.78 -2.04
CA GLY A 77 16.41 -20.69 -1.40
C GLY A 77 17.49 -20.09 -2.29
N ARG A 78 18.29 -20.96 -2.96
CA ARG A 78 19.33 -20.52 -3.90
C ARG A 78 18.74 -19.76 -5.10
N VAL A 79 17.64 -20.25 -5.68
CA VAL A 79 16.99 -19.57 -6.82
C VAL A 79 16.47 -18.21 -6.39
N LEU A 80 15.76 -18.13 -5.28
CA LEU A 80 15.22 -16.87 -4.76
C LEU A 80 16.32 -15.84 -4.42
N SER A 81 17.51 -16.30 -3.99
CA SER A 81 18.63 -15.41 -3.68
C SER A 81 19.33 -14.83 -4.90
N ILE A 82 19.18 -15.43 -6.09
CA ILE A 82 19.91 -15.00 -7.30
C ILE A 82 19.03 -14.37 -8.38
N ILE A 83 17.71 -14.53 -8.34
CA ILE A 83 16.80 -13.83 -9.25
C ILE A 83 16.84 -12.33 -9.00
N LYS A 84 16.53 -11.54 -10.02
CA LYS A 84 16.45 -10.08 -9.89
C LYS A 84 15.15 -9.69 -9.18
N PRO A 85 15.19 -9.11 -7.95
CA PRO A 85 13.98 -8.80 -7.19
C PRO A 85 13.00 -7.90 -7.94
N ALA A 86 13.51 -6.91 -8.69
CA ALA A 86 12.70 -5.99 -9.48
C ALA A 86 11.88 -6.71 -10.57
N GLN A 87 12.43 -7.74 -11.22
CA GLN A 87 11.71 -8.50 -12.24
C GLN A 87 10.62 -9.38 -11.61
N PHE A 88 10.93 -10.03 -10.49
CA PHE A 88 9.94 -10.81 -9.73
C PHE A 88 8.78 -9.94 -9.25
N GLN A 89 9.10 -8.78 -8.67
CA GLN A 89 8.10 -7.82 -8.20
C GLN A 89 7.22 -7.30 -9.34
N ALA A 90 7.80 -6.97 -10.49
CA ALA A 90 7.05 -6.52 -11.66
C ALA A 90 6.09 -7.61 -12.17
N ALA A 91 6.54 -8.87 -12.24
CA ALA A 91 5.73 -10.01 -12.63
C ALA A 91 4.55 -10.24 -11.66
N LEU A 92 4.82 -10.18 -10.34
CA LEU A 92 3.81 -10.31 -9.29
C LEU A 92 2.75 -9.21 -9.38
N LEU A 93 3.16 -7.95 -9.59
CA LEU A 93 2.25 -6.81 -9.77
C LEU A 93 1.38 -6.96 -11.02
N GLN A 94 1.98 -7.38 -12.13
CA GLN A 94 1.26 -7.61 -13.37
C GLN A 94 0.20 -8.71 -13.19
N TRP A 95 0.56 -9.81 -12.57
CA TRP A 95 -0.38 -10.90 -12.25
C TRP A 95 -1.51 -10.43 -11.35
N HIS A 96 -1.20 -9.72 -10.26
CA HIS A 96 -2.19 -9.14 -9.35
C HIS A 96 -3.17 -8.20 -10.08
N THR A 97 -2.66 -7.34 -10.97
CA THR A 97 -3.51 -6.44 -11.77
C THR A 97 -4.53 -7.21 -12.62
N HIS A 98 -4.13 -8.36 -13.18
CA HIS A 98 -5.04 -9.23 -13.94
C HIS A 98 -6.09 -9.88 -13.03
N LEU A 99 -5.70 -10.31 -11.82
CA LEU A 99 -6.64 -10.87 -10.84
C LEU A 99 -7.72 -9.85 -10.46
N CYS A 100 -7.32 -8.62 -10.14
CA CYS A 100 -8.25 -7.56 -9.77
C CYS A 100 -9.22 -7.18 -10.91
N LYS A 101 -8.74 -7.14 -12.16
CA LYS A 101 -9.60 -6.86 -13.33
C LYS A 101 -10.63 -7.97 -13.61
N SER A 102 -10.34 -9.20 -13.22
CA SER A 102 -11.26 -10.32 -13.45
C SER A 102 -12.37 -10.41 -12.39
N ASP A 103 -12.13 -9.93 -11.17
CA ASP A 103 -13.11 -9.96 -10.07
C ASP A 103 -14.08 -8.77 -10.08
N HIS A 104 -13.69 -7.66 -10.70
CA HIS A 104 -14.57 -6.52 -10.87
C HIS A 104 -15.34 -6.70 -12.17
N GLY A 105 -16.58 -7.19 -12.06
CA GLY A 105 -17.52 -7.11 -13.16
C GLY A 105 -17.62 -5.65 -13.65
N ASP A 106 -17.90 -5.43 -14.94
CA ASP A 106 -17.90 -4.15 -15.70
C ASP A 106 -18.62 -2.93 -15.06
N ASN A 107 -19.03 -2.99 -13.80
CA ASN A 107 -19.88 -1.98 -13.14
C ASN A 107 -19.27 -1.29 -11.92
N ASP A 108 -18.05 -1.57 -11.49
CA ASP A 108 -17.48 -0.92 -10.29
C ASP A 108 -16.37 0.07 -10.67
N ASN A 109 -16.81 1.27 -11.11
CA ASN A 109 -15.97 2.45 -11.35
C ASN A 109 -15.45 3.09 -10.02
N ALA A 110 -15.47 2.37 -8.91
CA ALA A 110 -14.97 2.87 -7.66
C ALA A 110 -13.42 2.92 -7.69
N PRO A 111 -12.80 4.05 -7.32
CA PRO A 111 -11.35 4.15 -7.32
C PRO A 111 -10.75 3.22 -6.26
N VAL A 112 -9.66 2.54 -6.62
CA VAL A 112 -8.88 1.72 -5.68
C VAL A 112 -8.10 2.63 -4.74
N HIS A 113 -8.21 2.38 -3.43
CA HIS A 113 -7.44 3.13 -2.44
C HIS A 113 -6.10 2.45 -2.19
N VAL A 114 -5.03 3.22 -2.30
CA VAL A 114 -3.66 2.76 -2.07
C VAL A 114 -3.05 3.59 -0.93
N ALA A 115 -2.66 2.92 0.14
CA ALA A 115 -1.90 3.56 1.22
C ALA A 115 -0.41 3.38 0.96
N ILE A 116 0.37 4.45 1.10
CA ILE A 116 1.84 4.41 1.06
C ILE A 116 2.36 4.85 2.42
N ASP A 117 3.24 4.04 2.99
CA ASP A 117 3.87 4.31 4.27
C ASP A 117 5.25 3.64 4.36
N GLY A 118 6.13 4.21 5.18
CA GLY A 118 7.46 3.71 5.43
C GLY A 118 7.53 2.92 6.74
N LYS A 119 8.27 1.83 6.73
CA LYS A 119 8.48 0.98 7.89
C LYS A 119 9.94 0.57 8.03
N THR A 120 10.49 0.73 9.22
CA THR A 120 11.74 0.07 9.60
C THR A 120 11.44 -1.36 10.05
N ALA A 121 11.95 -2.35 9.31
CA ALA A 121 11.72 -3.76 9.61
C ALA A 121 12.45 -4.14 10.90
N ARG A 122 11.70 -4.56 11.92
CA ARG A 122 12.24 -5.05 13.18
C ARG A 122 12.84 -6.43 12.96
N GLY A 123 14.06 -6.67 13.44
CA GLY A 123 14.77 -7.93 13.24
C GLY A 123 15.67 -7.99 12.01
N SER A 124 15.63 -6.97 11.14
CA SER A 124 16.54 -6.89 9.97
C SER A 124 17.98 -6.47 10.35
N TYR A 125 18.24 -6.15 11.61
CA TYR A 125 19.55 -5.69 12.10
C TYR A 125 20.02 -6.51 13.30
N THR A 126 21.34 -6.64 13.46
CA THR A 126 21.94 -7.25 14.66
C THR A 126 21.83 -6.30 15.83
N THR A 127 21.73 -6.83 17.08
CA THR A 127 21.52 -6.06 18.33
C THR A 127 22.57 -4.99 18.59
N THR A 128 23.70 -5.01 17.89
CA THR A 128 24.84 -4.12 18.08
C THR A 128 24.92 -2.95 17.12
N ASP A 129 24.28 -3.03 15.94
CA ASP A 129 24.31 -1.93 14.95
C ASP A 129 22.92 -1.71 14.33
N LYS A 130 22.26 -0.61 14.74
CA LYS A 130 20.96 -0.21 14.20
C LYS A 130 21.04 0.56 12.89
N SER A 131 22.26 0.87 12.41
CA SER A 131 22.47 1.61 11.16
C SER A 131 22.10 0.79 9.94
N ASP A 132 22.09 -0.55 10.04
CA ASP A 132 21.77 -1.48 8.97
C ASP A 132 20.31 -1.93 8.97
N ALA A 133 19.46 -1.27 9.76
CA ALA A 133 18.03 -1.58 9.78
C ALA A 133 17.41 -1.34 8.40
N LEU A 134 16.79 -2.38 7.84
CA LEU A 134 16.08 -2.30 6.57
C LEU A 134 14.87 -1.37 6.72
N HIS A 135 14.88 -0.27 5.98
CA HIS A 135 13.75 0.65 5.90
C HIS A 135 13.07 0.48 4.54
N ILE A 136 11.77 0.16 4.56
CA ILE A 136 10.99 -0.16 3.37
C ILE A 136 9.82 0.81 3.25
N VAL A 137 9.62 1.38 2.05
CA VAL A 137 8.39 2.08 1.71
C VAL A 137 7.51 1.13 0.89
N SER A 138 6.28 0.93 1.37
CA SER A 138 5.32 0.00 0.78
C SER A 138 4.09 0.72 0.25
N ALA A 139 3.52 0.20 -0.86
CA ALA A 139 2.22 0.57 -1.37
C ALA A 139 1.23 -0.58 -1.13
N TRP A 140 0.15 -0.30 -0.44
CA TRP A 140 -0.84 -1.26 0.01
C TRP A 140 -2.21 -0.97 -0.61
N ALA A 141 -2.74 -1.89 -1.43
CA ALA A 141 -4.12 -1.83 -1.91
C ALA A 141 -5.06 -2.21 -0.76
N THR A 142 -5.72 -1.20 -0.21
CA THR A 142 -6.42 -1.31 1.08
C THR A 142 -7.66 -2.19 1.04
N GLU A 143 -8.28 -2.34 -0.13
CA GLU A 143 -9.52 -3.12 -0.33
C GLU A 143 -9.24 -4.60 -0.48
N ASN A 144 -8.17 -4.94 -1.16
CA ASN A 144 -7.81 -6.31 -1.47
C ASN A 144 -6.78 -6.90 -0.50
N GLY A 145 -6.20 -6.05 0.38
CA GLY A 145 -5.20 -6.48 1.33
C GLY A 145 -3.91 -6.96 0.68
N VAL A 146 -3.45 -6.28 -0.40
CA VAL A 146 -2.29 -6.70 -1.17
C VAL A 146 -1.26 -5.59 -1.27
N THR A 147 0.02 -5.95 -1.09
CA THR A 147 1.15 -5.05 -1.35
C THR A 147 1.37 -4.93 -2.85
N LEU A 148 1.20 -3.72 -3.39
CA LEU A 148 1.39 -3.42 -4.81
C LEU A 148 2.85 -3.18 -5.19
N GLY A 149 3.68 -2.81 -4.22
CA GLY A 149 5.09 -2.57 -4.44
C GLY A 149 5.81 -2.20 -3.16
N GLN A 150 7.11 -2.41 -3.17
CA GLN A 150 8.01 -2.04 -2.07
C GLN A 150 9.32 -1.52 -2.63
N VAL A 151 9.90 -0.54 -1.96
CA VAL A 151 11.21 0.02 -2.30
C VAL A 151 12.02 0.15 -1.02
N ASP A 152 13.25 -0.33 -1.06
CA ASP A 152 14.20 -0.15 0.02
C ASP A 152 14.65 1.31 0.07
N VAL A 153 14.76 1.83 1.28
CA VAL A 153 15.28 3.18 1.52
C VAL A 153 16.72 3.05 1.98
N ASP A 154 17.65 3.43 1.11
CA ASP A 154 19.06 3.47 1.48
C ASP A 154 19.29 4.31 2.74
N SER A 155 20.25 3.93 3.58
CA SER A 155 20.62 4.62 4.83
C SER A 155 20.92 6.13 4.67
N LYS A 156 21.17 6.60 3.43
CA LYS A 156 21.43 8.00 3.06
C LYS A 156 20.22 8.68 2.39
N SER A 157 19.13 7.95 2.13
CA SER A 157 17.91 8.45 1.53
C SER A 157 16.77 8.49 2.58
N ASN A 158 15.63 9.04 2.21
CA ASN A 158 14.45 9.09 3.05
C ASN A 158 13.21 8.64 2.26
N GLU A 159 12.10 8.44 2.93
CA GLU A 159 10.83 8.06 2.32
C GLU A 159 10.43 8.97 1.14
N ILE A 160 10.72 10.28 1.24
CA ILE A 160 10.39 11.27 0.20
C ILE A 160 11.05 10.92 -1.14
N THR A 161 12.24 10.30 -1.12
CA THR A 161 12.96 9.89 -2.33
C THR A 161 12.55 8.51 -2.82
N ALA A 162 12.07 7.64 -1.94
CA ALA A 162 11.61 6.29 -2.28
C ALA A 162 10.18 6.28 -2.88
N ILE A 163 9.28 7.14 -2.37
CA ILE A 163 7.89 7.22 -2.86
C ILE A 163 7.81 7.44 -4.39
N PRO A 164 8.56 8.38 -5.00
CA PRO A 164 8.57 8.54 -6.46
C PRO A 164 9.00 7.28 -7.22
N GLN A 165 9.97 6.52 -6.69
CA GLN A 165 10.41 5.26 -7.31
C GLN A 165 9.33 4.20 -7.20
N LEU A 166 8.68 4.10 -6.03
CA LEU A 166 7.55 3.20 -5.83
C LEU A 166 6.39 3.50 -6.78
N LEU A 167 6.07 4.77 -6.99
CA LEU A 167 5.04 5.19 -7.94
C LEU A 167 5.40 4.87 -9.40
N ASP A 168 6.69 4.71 -9.75
CA ASP A 168 7.10 4.27 -11.08
C ASP A 168 6.87 2.79 -11.31
N LEU A 169 6.93 1.99 -10.26
CA LEU A 169 6.71 0.54 -10.32
C LEU A 169 5.22 0.16 -10.43
N MET A 170 4.29 1.08 -10.16
CA MET A 170 2.86 0.81 -10.06
C MET A 170 2.07 1.43 -11.20
N ASP A 171 0.94 0.80 -11.53
CA ASP A 171 -0.14 1.46 -12.26
C ASP A 171 -0.94 2.32 -11.26
N VAL A 172 -0.87 3.63 -11.45
CA VAL A 172 -1.48 4.64 -10.58
C VAL A 172 -2.82 5.12 -11.14
N GLU A 173 -3.13 4.82 -12.41
CA GLU A 173 -4.34 5.29 -13.07
C GLU A 173 -5.61 4.82 -12.34
N GLY A 174 -6.51 5.76 -12.06
CA GLY A 174 -7.78 5.47 -11.38
C GLY A 174 -7.67 5.12 -9.89
N THR A 175 -6.48 5.28 -9.28
CA THR A 175 -6.29 5.06 -7.84
C THR A 175 -6.41 6.34 -7.03
N ILE A 176 -6.69 6.23 -5.73
CA ILE A 176 -6.54 7.30 -4.74
C ILE A 176 -5.38 6.93 -3.82
N ILE A 177 -4.29 7.66 -3.94
CA ILE A 177 -3.09 7.46 -3.12
C ILE A 177 -3.23 8.25 -1.82
N THR A 178 -3.05 7.57 -0.69
CA THR A 178 -2.96 8.20 0.63
C THR A 178 -1.54 8.06 1.16
N ILE A 179 -0.98 9.15 1.66
CA ILE A 179 0.36 9.21 2.23
C ILE A 179 0.29 10.00 3.53
N ASP A 180 1.12 9.66 4.49
CA ASP A 180 1.27 10.41 5.73
C ASP A 180 1.86 11.81 5.50
N ALA A 181 2.01 12.57 6.58
CA ALA A 181 2.48 13.95 6.47
C ALA A 181 3.93 14.07 5.96
N LEU A 182 4.81 13.08 6.16
CA LEU A 182 6.19 13.12 5.67
C LEU A 182 6.22 13.08 4.14
N GLY A 183 5.40 12.21 3.55
CA GLY A 183 5.26 12.07 2.10
C GLY A 183 4.37 13.13 1.44
N CYS A 184 3.78 14.05 2.21
CA CYS A 184 3.00 15.16 1.68
C CYS A 184 3.92 16.18 1.00
N GLN A 185 4.25 15.94 -0.28
CA GLN A 185 5.16 16.77 -1.09
C GLN A 185 4.51 17.12 -2.43
N LYS A 186 4.76 18.35 -2.92
CA LYS A 186 4.20 18.83 -4.20
C LYS A 186 4.68 18.01 -5.40
N SER A 187 5.94 17.60 -5.40
CA SER A 187 6.51 16.75 -6.45
C SER A 187 5.88 15.36 -6.50
N ILE A 188 5.47 14.82 -5.34
CA ILE A 188 4.76 13.55 -5.26
C ILE A 188 3.32 13.73 -5.78
N ALA A 189 2.63 14.80 -5.40
CA ALA A 189 1.32 15.16 -5.95
C ALA A 189 1.36 15.29 -7.47
N GLU A 190 2.37 15.98 -8.01
CA GLU A 190 2.57 16.14 -9.45
C GLU A 190 2.74 14.78 -10.15
N LYS A 191 3.57 13.91 -9.59
CA LYS A 191 3.82 12.60 -10.16
C LYS A 191 2.56 11.72 -10.19
N ILE A 192 1.75 11.74 -9.13
CA ILE A 192 0.49 11.01 -9.06
C ILE A 192 -0.49 11.52 -10.12
N VAL A 193 -0.67 12.83 -10.20
CA VAL A 193 -1.59 13.46 -11.18
C VAL A 193 -1.13 13.20 -12.61
N ASN A 194 0.18 13.30 -12.89
CA ASN A 194 0.74 13.01 -14.23
C ASN A 194 0.56 11.56 -14.66
N LYS A 195 0.37 10.63 -13.70
CA LYS A 195 0.03 9.23 -13.94
C LYS A 195 -1.48 8.94 -13.90
N ASN A 196 -2.34 9.96 -14.01
CA ASN A 196 -3.81 9.88 -13.95
C ASN A 196 -4.35 9.29 -12.63
N GLY A 197 -3.60 9.39 -11.54
CA GLY A 197 -4.05 9.05 -10.19
C GLY A 197 -4.57 10.27 -9.45
N ASP A 198 -5.21 9.99 -8.32
CA ASP A 198 -5.67 10.99 -7.35
C ASP A 198 -4.94 10.82 -6.02
N TYR A 199 -4.99 11.84 -5.18
CA TYR A 199 -4.37 11.77 -3.86
C TYR A 199 -5.26 12.34 -2.75
N THR A 200 -5.01 11.87 -1.51
CA THR A 200 -5.49 12.46 -0.26
C THR A 200 -4.34 12.44 0.75
N PHE A 201 -3.69 13.57 0.94
CA PHE A 201 -2.51 13.72 1.78
C PHE A 201 -2.84 14.30 3.14
N ALA A 202 -2.22 13.77 4.18
CA ALA A 202 -2.26 14.37 5.50
C ALA A 202 -1.35 15.61 5.54
N VAL A 203 -1.86 16.72 6.07
CA VAL A 203 -1.13 17.99 6.21
C VAL A 203 -0.82 18.23 7.67
N LYS A 204 0.46 18.37 8.00
CA LYS A 204 0.96 18.67 9.34
C LYS A 204 2.03 19.78 9.30
N ASP A 205 2.89 19.80 10.30
CA ASP A 205 3.92 20.84 10.54
C ASP A 205 4.98 20.99 9.44
N ASN A 206 5.12 20.00 8.55
CA ASN A 206 5.97 20.09 7.36
C ASN A 206 5.47 21.18 6.38
N HIS A 207 4.16 21.50 6.43
CA HIS A 207 3.52 22.58 5.69
C HIS A 207 2.80 23.55 6.61
N ARG A 208 3.52 24.16 7.57
CA ARG A 208 2.99 24.99 8.67
C ARG A 208 1.96 26.03 8.24
N LYS A 209 2.21 26.77 7.13
CA LYS A 209 1.27 27.80 6.65
C LYS A 209 -0.05 27.19 6.18
N LEU A 210 0.02 26.08 5.46
CA LEU A 210 -1.18 25.37 5.01
C LEU A 210 -1.92 24.72 6.18
N ALA A 211 -1.21 24.08 7.09
CA ALA A 211 -1.80 23.46 8.29
C ALA A 211 -2.52 24.50 9.16
N ALA A 212 -1.88 25.64 9.45
CA ALA A 212 -2.50 26.73 10.21
C ALA A 212 -3.73 27.35 9.51
N ALA A 213 -3.68 27.47 8.18
CA ALA A 213 -4.82 27.98 7.42
C ALA A 213 -6.00 26.98 7.44
N LEU A 214 -5.74 25.67 7.34
CA LEU A 214 -6.74 24.61 7.46
C LEU A 214 -7.37 24.62 8.86
N GLU A 215 -6.54 24.72 9.90
CA GLU A 215 -6.99 24.78 11.29
C GLU A 215 -7.91 25.97 11.52
N ALA A 216 -7.48 27.18 11.14
CA ALA A 216 -8.27 28.40 11.29
C ALA A 216 -9.61 28.30 10.53
N PHE A 217 -9.59 27.80 9.30
CA PHE A 217 -10.78 27.62 8.48
C PHE A 217 -11.80 26.68 9.09
N PHE A 218 -11.37 25.48 9.54
CA PHE A 218 -12.29 24.52 10.14
C PHE A 218 -12.76 24.95 11.53
N LEU A 219 -11.94 25.67 12.31
CA LEU A 219 -12.35 26.25 13.58
C LEU A 219 -13.50 27.25 13.39
N GLU A 220 -13.35 28.21 12.48
CA GLU A 220 -14.39 29.17 12.11
C GLU A 220 -15.66 28.45 11.62
N ALA A 221 -15.49 27.44 10.75
CA ALA A 221 -16.57 26.67 10.23
C ALA A 221 -17.39 25.95 11.34
N HIS A 222 -16.71 25.41 12.36
CA HIS A 222 -17.37 24.80 13.51
C HIS A 222 -18.13 25.80 14.36
N GLU A 223 -17.58 27.00 14.60
CA GLU A 223 -18.26 28.08 15.31
C GLU A 223 -19.54 28.51 14.57
N GLU A 224 -19.56 28.44 13.26
CA GLU A 224 -20.69 28.75 12.39
C GLU A 224 -21.61 27.55 12.11
N ASN A 225 -21.49 26.45 12.85
CA ASN A 225 -22.23 25.18 12.66
C ASN A 225 -22.16 24.61 11.23
N LEU A 226 -21.03 24.79 10.55
CA LEU A 226 -20.77 24.33 9.18
C LEU A 226 -21.78 24.87 8.12
N SER A 227 -22.61 25.87 8.48
CA SER A 227 -23.78 26.26 7.69
C SER A 227 -23.51 27.27 6.60
N LYS A 228 -22.49 28.13 6.74
CA LYS A 228 -22.17 29.18 5.78
C LYS A 228 -21.36 28.70 4.57
N GLN A 229 -20.74 27.55 4.67
CA GLN A 229 -19.94 26.97 3.60
C GLN A 229 -20.52 25.60 3.20
N LYS A 230 -20.37 25.23 1.92
CA LYS A 230 -20.82 23.89 1.46
C LYS A 230 -19.87 22.81 1.99
N ILE A 231 -19.91 22.56 3.31
CA ILE A 231 -19.14 21.53 3.99
C ILE A 231 -20.00 20.29 4.11
N PHE A 232 -19.48 19.19 3.58
CA PHE A 232 -20.12 17.87 3.72
C PHE A 232 -19.49 17.17 4.92
N SER A 233 -20.32 16.66 5.83
CA SER A 233 -19.86 15.99 7.03
C SER A 233 -20.47 14.59 7.21
N LYS A 234 -19.78 13.72 7.96
CA LYS A 234 -20.19 12.36 8.28
C LYS A 234 -19.61 11.95 9.63
N ASN A 235 -20.42 11.29 10.44
CA ASN A 235 -19.99 10.66 11.67
C ASN A 235 -19.94 9.14 11.49
N THR A 236 -18.96 8.48 12.12
CA THR A 236 -18.88 7.03 12.23
C THR A 236 -18.49 6.66 13.65
N ARG A 237 -19.08 5.58 14.17
CA ARG A 237 -18.72 5.01 15.47
C ARG A 237 -18.28 3.58 15.27
N ASN A 238 -17.20 3.18 15.94
CA ASN A 238 -16.69 1.82 15.97
C ASN A 238 -16.39 1.43 17.42
N GLU A 239 -16.70 0.19 17.75
CA GLU A 239 -16.39 -0.40 19.06
C GLU A 239 -15.71 -1.74 18.84
N GLN A 240 -14.48 -1.87 19.32
CA GLN A 240 -13.69 -3.09 19.19
C GLN A 240 -12.79 -3.29 20.39
N ALA A 241 -12.82 -4.49 20.98
CA ALA A 241 -11.95 -4.88 22.09
C ALA A 241 -11.99 -3.89 23.29
N GLY A 242 -13.16 -3.31 23.61
CA GLY A 242 -13.32 -2.37 24.72
C GLY A 242 -12.77 -0.96 24.44
N ARG A 243 -12.46 -0.66 23.19
CA ARG A 243 -12.14 0.68 22.72
C ARG A 243 -13.29 1.21 21.88
N GLU A 244 -13.82 2.35 22.27
CA GLU A 244 -14.81 3.10 21.48
C GLU A 244 -14.10 4.18 20.70
N GLU A 245 -14.46 4.32 19.43
CA GLU A 245 -13.91 5.35 18.55
C GLU A 245 -15.04 6.06 17.80
N ASP A 246 -15.20 7.34 18.08
CA ASP A 246 -16.06 8.24 17.32
C ASP A 246 -15.22 9.07 16.36
N ARG A 247 -15.59 9.08 15.07
CA ARG A 247 -14.90 9.86 14.07
C ARG A 247 -15.88 10.79 13.36
N PHE A 248 -15.50 12.05 13.33
CA PHE A 248 -16.16 13.08 12.55
C PHE A 248 -15.28 13.39 11.33
N TYR A 249 -15.87 13.39 10.16
CA TYR A 249 -15.25 13.77 8.90
C TYR A 249 -15.94 14.98 8.32
N ALA A 250 -15.19 15.97 7.84
CA ALA A 250 -15.69 17.11 7.12
C ALA A 250 -14.82 17.37 5.89
N THR A 251 -15.44 17.73 4.77
CA THR A 251 -14.73 18.09 3.54
C THR A 251 -15.50 19.16 2.76
N CYS A 252 -14.78 20.03 2.10
CA CYS A 252 -15.33 21.05 1.20
C CYS A 252 -14.39 21.34 0.02
N ALA A 253 -14.89 22.02 -0.99
CA ALA A 253 -14.04 22.58 -2.04
C ALA A 253 -13.06 23.59 -1.42
N ILE A 254 -11.89 23.74 -2.02
CA ILE A 254 -10.89 24.71 -1.57
C ILE A 254 -11.50 26.13 -1.61
N PRO A 255 -11.57 26.84 -0.46
CA PRO A 255 -12.07 28.20 -0.38
C PRO A 255 -11.15 29.16 -1.14
N GLU A 256 -11.72 30.25 -1.66
CA GLU A 256 -10.95 31.29 -2.37
C GLU A 256 -9.83 31.86 -1.49
N SER A 257 -10.07 32.02 -0.19
CA SER A 257 -9.08 32.54 0.78
C SER A 257 -7.85 31.63 0.94
N MET A 258 -7.89 30.39 0.47
CA MET A 258 -6.78 29.44 0.59
C MET A 258 -6.07 29.16 -0.75
N ARG A 259 -6.52 29.77 -1.85
CA ARG A 259 -5.96 29.51 -3.18
C ARG A 259 -4.47 29.79 -3.27
N ASP A 260 -3.97 30.89 -2.71
CA ASP A 260 -2.54 31.21 -2.69
C ASP A 260 -1.65 30.11 -2.10
N LEU A 261 -2.20 29.30 -1.19
CA LEU A 261 -1.50 28.18 -0.55
C LEU A 261 -1.69 26.85 -1.28
N THR A 262 -2.83 26.69 -1.98
CA THR A 262 -3.23 25.41 -2.59
C THR A 262 -3.00 25.33 -4.09
N ASP A 263 -2.93 26.45 -4.82
CA ASP A 263 -2.70 26.47 -6.28
C ASP A 263 -1.33 25.90 -6.68
N GLN A 264 -0.38 25.85 -5.73
CA GLN A 264 0.91 25.19 -5.94
C GLN A 264 0.84 23.64 -5.80
N TRP A 265 -0.34 23.08 -5.51
CA TRP A 265 -0.54 21.64 -5.39
C TRP A 265 -1.25 21.12 -6.63
N PRO A 266 -0.55 20.36 -7.49
CA PRO A 266 -1.13 19.89 -8.74
C PRO A 266 -2.43 19.11 -8.49
N GLY A 267 -3.48 19.52 -9.20
CA GLY A 267 -4.78 18.85 -9.15
C GLY A 267 -5.59 19.03 -7.86
N ALA A 268 -5.15 19.81 -6.87
CA ALA A 268 -5.88 20.00 -5.61
C ALA A 268 -7.29 20.57 -5.84
N LYS A 269 -8.32 19.96 -5.25
CA LYS A 269 -9.74 20.34 -5.41
C LYS A 269 -10.48 20.50 -4.10
N SER A 270 -10.07 19.78 -3.06
CA SER A 270 -10.78 19.79 -1.78
C SER A 270 -9.82 19.76 -0.60
N ILE A 271 -10.34 20.23 0.53
CA ILE A 271 -9.71 20.12 1.86
C ILE A 271 -10.62 19.33 2.77
N GLY A 272 -10.03 18.69 3.78
CA GLY A 272 -10.79 17.90 4.74
C GLY A 272 -10.22 17.95 6.14
N GLN A 273 -11.10 17.66 7.10
CA GLN A 273 -10.78 17.51 8.52
C GLN A 273 -11.32 16.16 9.00
N THR A 274 -10.54 15.50 9.84
CA THR A 274 -10.96 14.33 10.60
C THR A 274 -10.71 14.58 12.09
N ILE A 275 -11.75 14.41 12.91
CA ILE A 275 -11.64 14.43 14.37
C ILE A 275 -11.90 12.99 14.84
N THR A 276 -10.93 12.40 15.52
CA THR A 276 -11.07 11.06 16.11
C THR A 276 -11.05 11.19 17.62
N THR A 277 -12.13 10.77 18.26
CA THR A 277 -12.21 10.65 19.72
C THR A 277 -12.21 9.17 20.08
N SER A 278 -11.23 8.75 20.89
CA SER A 278 -11.07 7.36 21.31
C SER A 278 -11.19 7.27 22.82
N THR A 279 -12.06 6.38 23.30
CA THR A 279 -12.21 6.05 24.73
C THR A 279 -11.76 4.63 24.99
N TYR A 280 -10.75 4.46 25.84
CA TYR A 280 -10.23 3.16 26.25
C TYR A 280 -9.98 3.15 27.76
N ARG A 281 -10.59 2.20 28.46
CA ARG A 281 -10.50 2.06 29.94
C ARG A 281 -10.83 3.38 30.67
N GLY A 282 -11.82 4.12 30.21
CA GLY A 282 -12.26 5.40 30.81
C GLY A 282 -11.35 6.59 30.52
N LYS A 283 -10.29 6.42 29.71
CA LYS A 283 -9.46 7.52 29.25
C LYS A 283 -9.87 7.92 27.84
N GLU A 284 -10.22 9.19 27.68
CA GLU A 284 -10.54 9.78 26.39
C GLU A 284 -9.34 10.49 25.80
N THR A 285 -9.14 10.33 24.51
CA THR A 285 -8.13 11.04 23.70
C THR A 285 -8.79 11.54 22.44
N SER A 286 -8.44 12.77 22.01
CA SER A 286 -8.94 13.36 20.76
C SER A 286 -7.76 13.77 19.88
N GLU A 287 -7.88 13.49 18.59
CA GLU A 287 -6.90 13.87 17.57
C GLU A 287 -7.61 14.53 16.39
N ILE A 288 -7.05 15.65 15.92
CA ILE A 288 -7.53 16.37 14.75
C ILE A 288 -6.48 16.24 13.64
N ARG A 289 -6.93 15.91 12.42
CA ARG A 289 -6.09 15.79 11.24
C ARG A 289 -6.69 16.58 10.09
N TYR A 290 -5.83 17.20 9.30
CA TYR A 290 -6.21 17.96 8.11
C TYR A 290 -5.67 17.26 6.86
N ASN A 291 -6.41 17.36 5.76
CA ASN A 291 -6.08 16.73 4.50
C ASN A 291 -6.26 17.68 3.33
N LEU A 292 -5.43 17.49 2.31
CA LEU A 292 -5.55 18.09 0.99
C LEU A 292 -5.77 16.99 -0.03
N SER A 293 -6.74 17.14 -0.96
CA SER A 293 -7.06 16.11 -1.93
C SER A 293 -7.28 16.66 -3.33
N SER A 294 -6.89 15.85 -4.33
CA SER A 294 -7.21 16.09 -5.74
C SER A 294 -8.63 15.70 -6.11
N ARG A 295 -9.35 14.99 -5.21
CA ARG A 295 -10.74 14.58 -5.42
C ARG A 295 -11.73 15.69 -5.10
N PRO A 296 -12.90 15.72 -5.76
CA PRO A 296 -14.00 16.57 -5.34
C PRO A 296 -14.43 16.28 -3.90
N PRO A 297 -15.09 17.24 -3.19
CA PRO A 297 -15.47 17.11 -1.78
C PRO A 297 -16.65 16.16 -1.61
N ARG A 298 -16.38 14.85 -1.65
CA ARG A 298 -17.34 13.77 -1.40
C ARG A 298 -17.03 13.13 -0.06
N VAL A 299 -17.79 13.43 1.00
CA VAL A 299 -17.47 12.98 2.36
C VAL A 299 -17.42 11.46 2.52
N GLY A 300 -18.19 10.71 1.76
CA GLY A 300 -18.16 9.24 1.75
C GLY A 300 -16.81 8.70 1.24
N GLU A 301 -16.31 9.23 0.12
CA GLU A 301 -15.03 8.87 -0.47
C GLU A 301 -13.87 9.37 0.42
N PHE A 302 -13.94 10.61 0.89
CA PHE A 302 -12.95 11.18 1.82
C PHE A 302 -12.80 10.34 3.09
N SER A 303 -13.93 10.00 3.74
CA SER A 303 -13.92 9.17 4.96
C SER A 303 -13.33 7.78 4.72
N LYS A 304 -13.60 7.18 3.54
CA LYS A 304 -13.03 5.90 3.13
C LYS A 304 -11.52 6.02 2.92
N SER A 305 -11.05 7.02 2.17
CA SER A 305 -9.62 7.25 1.91
C SER A 305 -8.82 7.43 3.19
N VAL A 306 -9.28 8.29 4.11
CA VAL A 306 -8.59 8.53 5.38
C VAL A 306 -8.61 7.28 6.27
N ARG A 307 -9.73 6.56 6.33
CA ARG A 307 -9.86 5.36 7.17
C ARG A 307 -9.02 4.21 6.65
N SER A 308 -9.01 3.99 5.34
CA SER A 308 -8.29 2.87 4.73
C SER A 308 -6.77 3.04 4.79
N HIS A 309 -6.24 4.27 4.88
CA HIS A 309 -4.81 4.50 5.06
C HIS A 309 -4.22 3.69 6.24
N TRP A 310 -4.97 3.59 7.34
CA TRP A 310 -4.52 2.86 8.54
C TRP A 310 -4.41 1.34 8.37
N SER A 311 -4.99 0.78 7.31
CA SER A 311 -4.88 -0.67 7.05
C SER A 311 -3.46 -1.11 6.74
N ILE A 312 -2.59 -0.19 6.26
CA ILE A 312 -1.16 -0.47 6.03
C ILE A 312 -0.42 -0.76 7.34
N GLU A 313 -0.82 -0.17 8.47
CA GLU A 313 -0.23 -0.48 9.77
C GLU A 313 -0.46 -1.94 10.16
N SER A 314 -1.60 -2.51 9.80
CA SER A 314 -1.89 -3.93 10.02
C SER A 314 -0.97 -4.83 9.20
N MET A 315 -0.70 -4.46 7.95
CA MET A 315 0.28 -5.14 7.09
C MET A 315 1.69 -5.05 7.69
N HIS A 316 2.09 -3.87 8.15
CA HIS A 316 3.37 -3.66 8.81
C HIS A 316 3.52 -4.52 10.09
N TRP A 317 2.43 -4.71 10.83
CA TRP A 317 2.45 -5.57 12.01
C TRP A 317 2.68 -7.05 11.64
N VAL A 318 2.06 -7.54 10.56
CA VAL A 318 2.29 -8.89 10.04
C VAL A 318 3.75 -9.06 9.58
N LEU A 319 4.32 -8.07 8.87
CA LEU A 319 5.73 -8.08 8.50
C LEU A 319 6.67 -8.16 9.71
N ASP A 320 6.39 -7.39 10.76
CA ASP A 320 7.20 -7.44 11.99
C ASP A 320 7.16 -8.83 12.66
N LEU A 321 6.02 -9.53 12.61
CA LEU A 321 5.89 -10.87 13.18
C LEU A 321 6.62 -11.93 12.37
N SER A 322 6.57 -11.84 11.04
CA SER A 322 7.22 -12.82 10.15
C SER A 322 8.76 -12.73 10.15
N LEU A 323 9.33 -11.60 10.60
CA LEU A 323 10.79 -11.38 10.71
C LEU A 323 11.36 -11.75 12.09
N ILE A 324 10.53 -12.19 13.04
CA ILE A 324 10.97 -12.54 14.42
C ILE A 324 11.28 -14.04 14.55
N HIS A 325 11.03 -14.86 13.55
CA HIS A 325 11.24 -16.30 13.57
C HIS A 325 12.47 -16.74 12.79
#